data_94e3a2599d0f9b7245ba24fae8f09a36
#
_entry.id   94e3a2599d0f9b7245ba24fae8f09a36
#
_cell.length_a   1.000
_cell.length_b   1.000
_cell.length_c   1.000
_cell.angle_alpha   90.00
_cell.angle_beta   90.00
_cell.angle_gamma   90.00
#
_symmetry.space_group_name_H-M   'P 1'
#
loop_
_entity.id
_entity.type
_entity.pdbx_description
1 polymer ?
#
loop_
_entity_poly.entity_id
_entity_poly.type
_entity_poly.pdbx_seq_one_letter_code
_entity_poly.pdbx_strand_id
1 'polypeptide(L)'
;VTRTLLRRIASPKKALAGTAVAAATAGALLAAVPAQAATSEAAQAQATAKKMIANSAQYTCFSNIVDHESDWNPNATNASSGAYGLVQALPGSKMASAGSDWKTNAATQIKWGLDYMKDRYGSPCGAWAFWQANNWY
;
A
#
# COMPACT_ATOMS: atom_id res chain seq x y z
N VAL A 1 -10.08 69.07 -6.05
CA VAL A 1 -9.09 68.27 -5.88
C VAL A 1 -9.17 67.42 -4.72
N THR A 2 -9.26 66.28 -4.92
CA THR A 2 -9.62 65.46 -3.94
C THR A 2 -8.65 64.54 -3.51
N ARG A 3 -8.51 64.32 -2.48
CA ARG A 3 -7.67 63.49 -1.99
C ARG A 3 -8.24 62.37 -1.44
N THR A 4 -8.04 61.44 -1.80
CA THR A 4 -8.59 60.31 -1.40
C THR A 4 -7.71 59.56 -0.58
N LEU A 5 -8.07 59.34 0.39
CA LEU A 5 -7.31 58.69 1.19
C LEU A 5 -7.65 57.36 1.36
N LEU A 6 -7.02 56.70 1.16
CA LEU A 6 -7.15 55.46 1.25
C LEU A 6 -6.83 54.88 2.48
N ARG A 7 -7.30 54.28 2.93
CA ARG A 7 -7.19 53.75 3.99
C ARG A 7 -6.80 52.53 4.06
N ARG A 8 -6.24 52.05 4.43
CA ARG A 8 -5.67 51.11 4.66
C ARG A 8 -6.10 50.39 5.63
N ILE A 9 -6.26 49.64 5.51
CA ILE A 9 -6.91 48.85 6.10
C ILE A 9 -6.16 47.77 6.44
N ALA A 10 -5.68 47.79 7.11
CA ALA A 10 -4.87 46.93 7.58
C ALA A 10 -5.56 45.90 8.26
N SER A 11 -5.48 45.05 8.01
CA SER A 11 -5.99 44.05 8.43
C SER A 11 -5.33 43.31 9.37
N PRO A 12 -5.54 43.24 10.24
CA PRO A 12 -4.91 42.71 11.29
C PRO A 12 -5.09 41.29 11.40
N LYS A 13 -6.00 41.07 11.60
CA LYS A 13 -6.39 39.91 11.54
C LYS A 13 -5.64 38.75 11.66
N LYS A 14 -4.94 38.62 11.14
CA LYS A 14 -4.23 37.61 11.00
C LYS A 14 -3.76 36.94 12.14
N ALA A 15 -3.51 37.41 12.93
CA ALA A 15 -2.81 36.89 13.96
C ALA A 15 -3.38 35.69 14.63
N LEU A 16 -4.53 35.76 14.79
CA LEU A 16 -5.05 34.76 15.48
C LEU A 16 -4.94 33.49 14.95
N ALA A 17 -4.94 33.33 13.87
CA ALA A 17 -4.90 32.07 13.26
C ALA A 17 -3.86 31.16 13.85
N GLY A 18 -2.76 31.66 14.13
CA GLY A 18 -1.70 30.80 14.55
C GLY A 18 -1.96 30.00 15.78
N THR A 19 -2.62 30.57 16.65
CA THR A 19 -2.78 29.88 17.86
C THR A 19 -3.58 28.65 17.77
N ALA A 20 -4.59 28.68 17.14
CA ALA A 20 -5.45 27.55 17.07
C ALA A 20 -4.73 26.37 16.48
N VAL A 21 -3.83 26.64 15.63
CA VAL A 21 -3.11 25.59 14.98
C VAL A 21 -2.37 24.71 15.94
N ALA A 22 -1.76 25.29 16.89
CA ALA A 22 -0.97 24.52 17.83
C ALA A 22 -1.83 23.51 18.56
N ALA A 23 -2.96 23.91 18.93
CA ALA A 23 -3.82 22.99 19.68
C ALA A 23 -4.23 21.83 18.79
N ALA A 24 -4.54 22.13 17.57
CA ALA A 24 -4.99 21.10 16.69
C ALA A 24 -3.91 20.05 16.46
N THR A 25 -2.67 20.46 16.49
CA THR A 25 -1.59 19.57 16.26
C THR A 25 -1.58 18.43 17.23
N ALA A 26 -1.77 18.69 18.46
CA ALA A 26 -1.72 17.65 19.47
C ALA A 26 -2.81 16.63 19.20
N GLY A 27 -3.97 17.09 18.88
CA GLY A 27 -5.05 16.16 18.61
C GLY A 27 -4.77 15.34 17.36
N ALA A 28 -4.18 15.95 16.41
CA ALA A 28 -3.89 15.26 15.15
C ALA A 28 -2.93 14.11 15.37
N LEU A 29 -2.00 14.25 16.26
CA LEU A 29 -1.04 13.20 16.51
C LEU A 29 -1.71 11.92 16.97
N LEU A 30 -2.66 12.04 17.86
CA LEU A 30 -3.34 10.87 18.37
C LEU A 30 -4.12 10.18 17.27
N ALA A 31 -4.76 10.96 16.43
CA ALA A 31 -5.56 10.38 15.38
C ALA A 31 -4.70 9.76 14.29
N ALA A 32 -3.50 10.27 14.11
CA ALA A 32 -2.63 9.78 13.05
C ALA A 32 -2.03 8.41 13.33
N VAL A 33 -1.93 8.01 14.59
CA VAL A 33 -1.31 6.74 14.94
C VAL A 33 -1.96 5.53 14.26
N PRO A 34 -3.26 5.38 14.30
CA PRO A 34 -3.88 4.23 13.66
C PRO A 34 -3.66 4.23 12.14
N ALA A 35 -3.71 5.40 11.54
CA ALA A 35 -3.51 5.51 10.12
C ALA A 35 -2.09 5.15 9.73
N GLN A 36 -1.12 5.56 10.55
CA GLN A 36 0.26 5.23 10.29
C GLN A 36 0.52 3.74 10.43
N ALA A 37 -0.15 3.08 11.37
CA ALA A 37 0.02 1.65 11.55
C ALA A 37 -0.47 0.89 10.31
N ALA A 38 -1.60 1.28 9.76
CA ALA A 38 -2.12 0.64 8.56
C ALA A 38 -1.20 0.87 7.36
N THR A 39 -0.69 2.11 7.22
CA THR A 39 0.23 2.43 6.15
C THR A 39 1.53 1.66 6.34
N SER A 40 1.91 1.44 7.59
CA SER A 40 3.14 0.75 7.90
C SER A 40 3.13 -0.71 7.45
N GLU A 41 2.00 -1.39 7.52
CA GLU A 41 1.91 -2.78 7.08
C GLU A 41 2.15 -2.89 5.57
N ALA A 42 1.49 -2.08 4.79
CA ALA A 42 1.68 -2.07 3.35
C ALA A 42 3.12 -1.68 2.99
N ALA A 43 3.65 -0.66 3.65
CA ALA A 43 5.00 -0.20 3.40
C ALA A 43 6.03 -1.27 3.76
N GLN A 44 5.80 -1.98 4.86
CA GLN A 44 6.69 -3.07 5.27
C GLN A 44 6.66 -4.22 4.26
N ALA A 45 5.47 -4.56 3.77
CA ALA A 45 5.34 -5.62 2.78
C ALA A 45 6.06 -5.23 1.48
N GLN A 46 5.92 -3.98 1.05
CA GLN A 46 6.61 -3.49 -0.14
C GLN A 46 8.12 -3.52 0.04
N ALA A 47 8.60 -3.08 1.20
CA ALA A 47 10.04 -3.09 1.48
C ALA A 47 10.59 -4.51 1.51
N THR A 48 9.81 -5.44 2.05
CA THR A 48 10.19 -6.85 2.08
C THR A 48 10.28 -7.41 0.65
N ALA A 49 9.30 -7.13 -0.17
CA ALA A 49 9.30 -7.58 -1.55
C ALA A 49 10.49 -7.02 -2.34
N LYS A 50 10.84 -5.75 -2.09
CA LYS A 50 12.00 -5.15 -2.73
C LYS A 50 13.30 -5.86 -2.38
N LYS A 51 13.42 -6.33 -1.15
CA LYS A 51 14.60 -7.07 -0.73
C LYS A 51 14.62 -8.45 -1.33
N MET A 52 13.47 -9.07 -1.51
CA MET A 52 13.37 -10.42 -2.04
C MET A 52 13.50 -10.47 -3.56
N ILE A 53 13.17 -9.37 -4.24
CA ILE A 53 13.23 -9.30 -5.70
C ILE A 53 14.30 -8.30 -6.08
N ALA A 54 15.50 -8.82 -6.34
CA ALA A 54 16.65 -7.97 -6.61
C ALA A 54 16.52 -7.18 -7.93
N ASN A 55 15.87 -7.76 -8.91
CA ASN A 55 15.70 -7.10 -10.21
C ASN A 55 14.55 -6.11 -10.14
N SER A 56 14.82 -4.83 -10.39
CA SER A 56 13.82 -3.78 -10.24
C SER A 56 12.65 -3.90 -11.22
N ALA A 57 12.89 -4.40 -12.42
CA ALA A 57 11.81 -4.59 -13.39
C ALA A 57 10.86 -5.70 -12.92
N GLN A 58 11.42 -6.79 -12.39
CA GLN A 58 10.60 -7.88 -11.86
C GLN A 58 9.83 -7.44 -10.62
N TYR A 59 10.44 -6.61 -9.77
CA TYR A 59 9.73 -6.03 -8.63
C TYR A 59 8.55 -5.17 -9.10
N THR A 60 8.75 -4.34 -10.12
CA THR A 60 7.68 -3.50 -10.64
C THR A 60 6.51 -4.35 -11.15
N CYS A 61 6.80 -5.41 -11.87
CA CYS A 61 5.75 -6.30 -12.35
C CYS A 61 5.02 -7.00 -11.20
N PHE A 62 5.76 -7.48 -10.21
CA PHE A 62 5.18 -8.08 -9.01
C PHE A 62 4.30 -7.07 -8.28
N SER A 63 4.80 -5.85 -8.10
CA SER A 63 4.07 -4.78 -7.43
C SER A 63 2.75 -4.46 -8.13
N ASN A 64 2.77 -4.40 -9.44
CA ASN A 64 1.56 -4.13 -10.20
C ASN A 64 0.47 -5.18 -9.94
N ILE A 65 0.87 -6.45 -9.87
CA ILE A 65 -0.08 -7.52 -9.56
C ILE A 65 -0.62 -7.37 -8.14
N VAL A 66 0.27 -7.18 -7.16
CA VAL A 66 -0.14 -7.07 -5.76
C VAL A 66 -1.04 -5.84 -5.53
N ASP A 67 -0.76 -4.74 -6.23
CA ASP A 67 -1.61 -3.55 -6.17
C ASP A 67 -3.04 -3.89 -6.61
N HIS A 68 -3.19 -4.61 -7.68
CA HIS A 68 -4.50 -4.97 -8.19
C HIS A 68 -5.19 -6.06 -7.37
N GLU A 69 -4.42 -6.97 -6.80
CA GLU A 69 -5.01 -8.09 -6.07
C GLU A 69 -5.42 -7.76 -4.65
N SER A 70 -4.62 -6.99 -3.95
CA SER A 70 -4.84 -6.76 -2.52
C SER A 70 -4.55 -5.34 -2.05
N ASP A 71 -4.04 -4.48 -2.92
CA ASP A 71 -3.57 -3.15 -2.55
C ASP A 71 -2.55 -3.26 -1.40
N TRP A 72 -1.69 -4.26 -1.47
CA TRP A 72 -0.65 -4.56 -0.48
C TRP A 72 -1.18 -4.87 0.93
N ASN A 73 -2.39 -5.37 1.03
CA ASN A 73 -2.96 -5.76 2.30
C ASN A 73 -2.75 -7.28 2.51
N PRO A 74 -1.90 -7.68 3.44
CA PRO A 74 -1.62 -9.11 3.66
C PRO A 74 -2.80 -9.88 4.25
N ASN A 75 -3.82 -9.18 4.70
CA ASN A 75 -5.00 -9.82 5.27
C ASN A 75 -6.22 -9.74 4.33
N ALA A 76 -6.02 -9.28 3.11
CA ALA A 76 -7.11 -9.13 2.16
C ALA A 76 -7.78 -10.47 1.88
N THR A 77 -9.09 -10.51 1.97
CA THR A 77 -9.85 -11.72 1.72
C THR A 77 -10.98 -11.39 0.75
N ASN A 78 -11.06 -12.16 -0.33
CA ASN A 78 -12.16 -12.00 -1.27
C ASN A 78 -13.37 -12.74 -0.71
N ALA A 79 -14.45 -12.00 -0.45
CA ALA A 79 -15.64 -12.57 0.17
C ALA A 79 -16.32 -13.64 -0.68
N SER A 80 -16.18 -13.54 -2.00
CA SER A 80 -16.83 -14.49 -2.90
C SER A 80 -16.05 -15.78 -3.08
N SER A 81 -14.74 -15.66 -3.28
CA SER A 81 -13.90 -16.82 -3.60
C SER A 81 -13.11 -17.37 -2.43
N GLY A 82 -12.85 -16.54 -1.42
CA GLY A 82 -11.97 -16.93 -0.31
C GLY A 82 -10.50 -16.73 -0.64
N ALA A 83 -10.17 -16.13 -1.77
CA ALA A 83 -8.78 -15.83 -2.08
C ALA A 83 -8.20 -14.94 -0.99
N TYR A 84 -6.93 -15.15 -0.64
CA TYR A 84 -6.36 -14.55 0.55
C TYR A 84 -4.97 -13.96 0.31
N GLY A 85 -4.70 -12.85 0.99
CA GLY A 85 -3.38 -12.26 1.14
C GLY A 85 -2.94 -11.38 0.00
N LEU A 86 -1.67 -11.01 0.03
CA LEU A 86 -1.08 -10.08 -0.93
C LEU A 86 -1.30 -10.50 -2.37
N VAL A 87 -1.18 -11.78 -2.65
CA VAL A 87 -1.25 -12.32 -4.01
C VAL A 87 -2.58 -13.02 -4.30
N GLN A 88 -3.50 -12.98 -3.37
CA GLN A 88 -4.83 -13.58 -3.50
C GLN A 88 -4.78 -15.05 -3.90
N ALA A 89 -4.02 -15.83 -3.14
CA ALA A 89 -3.93 -17.26 -3.35
C ALA A 89 -5.28 -17.94 -3.12
N LEU A 90 -5.63 -18.90 -3.96
CA LEU A 90 -6.92 -19.58 -3.90
C LEU A 90 -6.74 -21.11 -3.97
N PRO A 91 -7.02 -21.83 -2.92
CA PRO A 91 -7.30 -21.31 -1.57
C PRO A 91 -6.04 -20.72 -0.92
N GLY A 92 -6.25 -19.84 0.05
CA GLY A 92 -5.12 -19.21 0.74
C GLY A 92 -4.17 -20.22 1.36
N SER A 93 -4.70 -21.38 1.81
CA SER A 93 -3.89 -22.43 2.45
C SER A 93 -2.80 -23.01 1.54
N LYS A 94 -2.84 -22.77 0.24
CA LYS A 94 -1.75 -23.19 -0.64
C LYS A 94 -0.44 -22.52 -0.23
N MET A 95 -0.50 -21.35 0.37
CA MET A 95 0.69 -20.62 0.82
C MET A 95 1.40 -21.30 1.98
N ALA A 96 0.78 -22.32 2.59
CA ALA A 96 1.42 -23.08 3.65
C ALA A 96 2.68 -23.83 3.16
N SER A 97 2.78 -24.07 1.86
CA SER A 97 3.99 -24.68 1.30
C SER A 97 5.22 -23.75 1.40
N ALA A 98 5.02 -22.47 1.55
CA ALA A 98 6.10 -21.52 1.73
C ALA A 98 6.40 -21.23 3.21
N GLY A 99 5.47 -21.55 4.10
CA GLY A 99 5.66 -21.37 5.54
C GLY A 99 4.34 -21.51 6.27
N SER A 100 4.37 -22.06 7.48
CA SER A 100 3.17 -22.27 8.28
C SER A 100 2.53 -20.95 8.75
N ASP A 101 3.29 -19.86 8.72
CA ASP A 101 2.86 -18.54 9.12
C ASP A 101 2.26 -17.70 7.99
N TRP A 102 1.86 -18.35 6.92
CA TRP A 102 1.38 -17.69 5.70
C TRP A 102 0.24 -16.70 5.93
N LYS A 103 -0.55 -16.95 6.95
CA LYS A 103 -1.71 -16.11 7.19
C LYS A 103 -1.36 -14.71 7.68
N THR A 104 -0.25 -14.59 8.36
CA THR A 104 0.15 -13.33 9.01
C THR A 104 1.49 -12.79 8.57
N ASN A 105 2.27 -13.54 7.81
CA ASN A 105 3.62 -13.13 7.42
C ASN A 105 3.68 -12.76 5.95
N ALA A 106 3.85 -11.47 5.69
CA ALA A 106 3.94 -10.95 4.33
C ALA A 106 5.10 -11.58 3.54
N ALA A 107 6.24 -11.83 4.18
CA ALA A 107 7.38 -12.43 3.50
C ALA A 107 7.05 -13.83 2.98
N THR A 108 6.32 -14.62 3.76
CA THR A 108 5.88 -15.95 3.35
C THR A 108 4.93 -15.89 2.16
N GLN A 109 4.01 -14.93 2.19
CA GLN A 109 3.08 -14.71 1.08
C GLN A 109 3.81 -14.28 -0.20
N ILE A 110 4.79 -13.40 -0.07
CA ILE A 110 5.60 -12.94 -1.20
C ILE A 110 6.39 -14.11 -1.79
N LYS A 111 6.99 -14.92 -0.92
CA LYS A 111 7.76 -16.06 -1.39
C LYS A 111 6.88 -17.01 -2.19
N TRP A 112 5.71 -17.34 -1.68
CA TRP A 112 4.78 -18.21 -2.39
C TRP A 112 4.38 -17.60 -3.74
N GLY A 113 4.06 -16.31 -3.74
CA GLY A 113 3.65 -15.61 -4.96
C GLY A 113 4.75 -15.60 -6.02
N LEU A 114 5.99 -15.38 -5.61
CA LEU A 114 7.12 -15.40 -6.53
C LEU A 114 7.31 -16.79 -7.13
N ASP A 115 7.25 -17.82 -6.30
CA ASP A 115 7.39 -19.19 -6.77
C ASP A 115 6.26 -19.54 -7.73
N TYR A 116 5.03 -19.16 -7.42
CA TYR A 116 3.88 -19.38 -8.28
C TYR A 116 4.06 -18.68 -9.64
N MET A 117 4.47 -17.43 -9.64
CA MET A 117 4.67 -16.66 -10.87
C MET A 117 5.79 -17.24 -11.73
N LYS A 118 6.86 -17.72 -11.07
CA LYS A 118 7.97 -18.33 -11.79
C LYS A 118 7.55 -19.67 -12.40
N ASP A 119 6.86 -20.50 -11.65
CA ASP A 119 6.47 -21.81 -12.11
C ASP A 119 5.45 -21.74 -13.24
N ARG A 120 4.54 -20.80 -13.16
CA ARG A 120 3.43 -20.74 -14.09
C ARG A 120 3.68 -19.82 -15.29
N TYR A 121 4.41 -18.75 -15.08
CA TYR A 121 4.62 -17.71 -16.10
C TYR A 121 6.09 -17.42 -16.38
N GLY A 122 6.98 -18.10 -15.73
CA GLY A 122 8.42 -17.92 -15.91
C GLY A 122 9.01 -16.76 -15.11
N SER A 123 8.22 -15.76 -14.76
CA SER A 123 8.69 -14.60 -14.01
C SER A 123 7.51 -13.74 -13.58
N PRO A 124 7.72 -12.81 -12.62
CA PRO A 124 6.69 -11.82 -12.31
C PRO A 124 6.25 -10.99 -13.51
N CYS A 125 7.17 -10.63 -14.39
CA CYS A 125 6.80 -9.88 -15.60
C CYS A 125 6.01 -10.74 -16.57
N GLY A 126 6.27 -12.04 -16.63
CA GLY A 126 5.44 -12.96 -17.40
C GLY A 126 4.03 -13.03 -16.84
N ALA A 127 3.90 -13.08 -15.52
CA ALA A 127 2.62 -13.08 -14.85
C ALA A 127 1.86 -11.76 -15.08
N TRP A 128 2.58 -10.65 -15.03
CA TRP A 128 1.95 -9.34 -15.25
C TRP A 128 1.44 -9.20 -16.69
N ALA A 129 2.20 -9.69 -17.67
CA ALA A 129 1.75 -9.68 -19.05
C ALA A 129 0.46 -10.49 -19.23
N PHE A 130 0.38 -11.65 -18.57
CA PHE A 130 -0.82 -12.47 -18.59
C PHE A 130 -1.99 -11.75 -17.91
N TRP A 131 -1.72 -11.12 -16.76
CA TRP A 131 -2.74 -10.39 -16.01
C TRP A 131 -3.34 -9.26 -16.85
N GLN A 132 -2.48 -8.52 -17.56
CA GLN A 132 -2.94 -7.41 -18.39
C GLN A 132 -3.87 -7.87 -19.50
N ALA A 133 -3.67 -9.06 -20.01
CA ALA A 133 -4.49 -9.61 -21.08
C ALA A 133 -5.79 -10.27 -20.56
N ASN A 134 -5.77 -10.76 -19.33
CA ASN A 134 -6.85 -11.60 -18.82
C ASN A 134 -7.53 -11.10 -17.54
N ASN A 135 -6.93 -10.15 -16.85
CA ASN A 135 -7.37 -9.61 -15.56
C ASN A 135 -7.36 -10.66 -14.42
N TRP A 136 -6.51 -11.67 -14.54
CA TRP A 136 -6.25 -12.66 -13.49
C TRP A 136 -4.92 -13.35 -13.82
N TYR A 137 -4.40 -14.16 -12.89
CA TYR A 137 -3.18 -14.91 -13.13
C TYR A 137 -3.15 -16.21 -12.31
#